data_c665e7511eb5861ae86397f6d20ad251
#
_entry.id   c665e7511eb5861ae86397f6d20ad251
#
_cell.length_a   1.000
_cell.length_b   1.000
_cell.length_c   1.000
_cell.angle_alpha   90.00
_cell.angle_beta   90.00
_cell.angle_gamma   90.00
#
_symmetry.space_group_name_H-M   'P 1'
#
loop_
_entity.id
_entity.type
_entity.pdbx_description
1 polymer ?
#
loop_
_entity_poly.entity_id
_entity_poly.type
_entity_poly.pdbx_seq_one_letter_code
_entity_poly.pdbx_strand_id
1 'polypeptide(L)'
;MRDNYLFIGNPGTGKSTLVNCLVGEHALDTGISYGTGMTKDFQQITHQDAVYMDTPGLADRQIERRAADAITTALRQTGSYKIFFIVRLQYGRVQSEDLATIETVLDSIDMKDIPFAIVINNVKSRQYAAMMERGEEFFEYKTPYITFIPTLECLDEKDNQCIELPTDVETFLRLEAPSTVVPPERVDNIQLGDFKRFTDDLREQLQDLQNDNAALRQQMEELLKKPRFVDVLVKVVGVAQSAVIKILKTEPGFIDLVSSGDYVGKVSALIRSLVA
;
A
#
# COMPACT_ATOMS: atom_id res chain seq x y z
N MET A 1 -27.78 3.71 10.20
CA MET A 1 -27.37 3.21 8.87
C MET A 1 -26.33 2.14 9.16
N ARG A 2 -26.39 0.97 8.56
CA ARG A 2 -25.38 -0.08 8.80
C ARG A 2 -24.07 0.31 8.15
N ASP A 3 -22.97 0.03 8.84
CA ASP A 3 -21.63 0.20 8.29
C ASP A 3 -21.18 -1.09 7.60
N ASN A 4 -20.90 -1.00 6.31
CA ASN A 4 -20.41 -2.09 5.49
C ASN A 4 -18.87 -1.97 5.38
N TYR A 5 -18.16 -2.95 5.89
CA TYR A 5 -16.72 -3.09 5.75
C TYR A 5 -16.44 -4.00 4.57
N LEU A 6 -16.09 -3.45 3.44
CA LEU A 6 -15.86 -4.20 2.19
C LEU A 6 -14.37 -4.43 1.95
N PHE A 7 -13.95 -5.70 1.94
CA PHE A 7 -12.57 -6.12 1.73
C PHE A 7 -12.40 -6.67 0.32
N ILE A 8 -11.59 -5.99 -0.48
CA ILE A 8 -11.29 -6.33 -1.87
C ILE A 8 -9.77 -6.54 -2.00
N GLY A 9 -9.34 -7.47 -2.83
CA GLY A 9 -7.93 -7.74 -3.09
C GLY A 9 -7.73 -9.12 -3.69
N ASN A 10 -6.56 -9.39 -4.19
CA ASN A 10 -6.24 -10.61 -4.91
C ASN A 10 -6.17 -11.85 -3.99
N PRO A 11 -6.17 -13.08 -4.55
CA PRO A 11 -6.04 -14.29 -3.76
C PRO A 11 -4.78 -14.27 -2.88
N GLY A 12 -4.90 -14.73 -1.63
CA GLY A 12 -3.78 -14.82 -0.70
C GLY A 12 -3.34 -13.50 -0.06
N THR A 13 -4.06 -12.39 -0.27
CA THR A 13 -3.75 -11.10 0.40
C THR A 13 -4.17 -11.06 1.87
N GLY A 14 -4.95 -12.04 2.36
CA GLY A 14 -5.32 -12.17 3.78
C GLY A 14 -6.65 -11.53 4.16
N LYS A 15 -7.57 -11.28 3.20
CA LYS A 15 -8.89 -10.67 3.44
C LYS A 15 -9.71 -11.42 4.47
N SER A 16 -9.96 -12.70 4.24
CA SER A 16 -10.78 -13.56 5.13
C SER A 16 -10.18 -13.66 6.53
N THR A 17 -8.83 -13.75 6.62
CA THR A 17 -8.12 -13.75 7.91
C THR A 17 -8.32 -12.43 8.64
N LEU A 18 -8.22 -11.30 7.93
CA LEU A 18 -8.43 -9.98 8.51
C LEU A 18 -9.87 -9.80 9.01
N VAL A 19 -10.86 -10.29 8.26
CA VAL A 19 -12.27 -10.31 8.69
C VAL A 19 -12.43 -11.14 9.97
N ASN A 20 -11.87 -12.35 10.02
CA ASN A 20 -11.92 -13.19 11.23
C ASN A 20 -11.30 -12.49 12.46
N CYS A 21 -10.15 -11.83 12.27
CA CYS A 21 -9.52 -11.08 13.35
C CYS A 21 -10.39 -9.89 13.84
N LEU A 22 -11.07 -9.18 12.92
CA LEU A 22 -11.96 -8.07 13.27
C LEU A 22 -13.25 -8.52 13.96
N VAL A 23 -13.76 -9.69 13.59
CA VAL A 23 -14.95 -10.29 14.22
C VAL A 23 -14.58 -10.97 15.54
N GLY A 24 -13.32 -11.39 15.72
CA GLY A 24 -12.81 -12.05 16.92
C GLY A 24 -13.12 -13.55 16.97
N GLU A 25 -13.58 -14.14 15.86
CA GLU A 25 -13.88 -15.57 15.75
C GLU A 25 -13.62 -16.08 14.34
N HIS A 26 -13.46 -17.41 14.21
CA HIS A 26 -13.38 -18.07 12.90
C HIS A 26 -14.77 -18.13 12.26
N ALA A 27 -15.09 -17.13 11.48
CA ALA A 27 -16.36 -17.01 10.77
C ALA A 27 -16.23 -17.31 9.26
N LEU A 28 -15.01 -17.18 8.70
CA LEU A 28 -14.67 -17.47 7.30
C LEU A 28 -13.54 -18.50 7.25
N ASP A 29 -13.61 -19.43 6.30
CA ASP A 29 -12.52 -20.38 6.06
C ASP A 29 -11.28 -19.66 5.50
N THR A 30 -10.15 -19.90 6.15
CA THR A 30 -8.86 -19.34 5.76
C THR A 30 -7.81 -20.44 5.67
N GLY A 31 -6.81 -20.26 4.81
CA GLY A 31 -5.73 -21.22 4.67
C GLY A 31 -4.94 -21.04 3.38
N ILE A 32 -3.98 -21.95 3.16
CA ILE A 32 -3.15 -21.97 1.97
C ILE A 32 -3.85 -22.82 0.90
N SER A 33 -4.13 -22.23 -0.24
CA SER A 33 -4.62 -22.95 -1.43
C SER A 33 -3.57 -22.93 -2.53
N TYR A 34 -3.24 -24.12 -3.04
CA TYR A 34 -2.29 -24.27 -4.14
C TYR A 34 -3.05 -24.18 -5.47
N GLY A 35 -3.15 -22.96 -6.02
CA GLY A 35 -3.65 -22.75 -7.37
C GLY A 35 -4.91 -21.88 -7.51
N THR A 36 -5.84 -21.92 -6.56
CA THR A 36 -7.04 -21.04 -6.54
C THR A 36 -7.20 -20.38 -5.20
N GLY A 37 -7.86 -19.19 -5.15
CA GLY A 37 -8.26 -18.59 -3.88
C GLY A 37 -9.21 -19.50 -3.08
N MET A 38 -9.20 -19.42 -1.76
CA MET A 38 -10.14 -20.14 -0.89
C MET A 38 -11.56 -19.60 -1.06
N THR A 39 -11.70 -18.27 -1.09
CA THR A 39 -12.98 -17.59 -1.27
C THR A 39 -13.41 -17.64 -2.74
N LYS A 40 -14.50 -18.33 -3.03
CA LYS A 40 -15.04 -18.49 -4.39
C LYS A 40 -16.28 -17.65 -4.68
N ASP A 41 -16.97 -17.25 -3.64
CA ASP A 41 -18.22 -16.50 -3.69
C ASP A 41 -18.17 -15.32 -2.70
N PHE A 42 -19.04 -14.34 -2.93
CA PHE A 42 -19.27 -13.26 -1.98
C PHE A 42 -19.77 -13.81 -0.64
N GLN A 43 -19.10 -13.43 0.43
CA GLN A 43 -19.47 -13.80 1.79
C GLN A 43 -19.68 -12.54 2.64
N GLN A 44 -20.65 -12.59 3.54
CA GLN A 44 -20.91 -11.49 4.46
C GLN A 44 -21.21 -12.01 5.86
N ILE A 45 -20.70 -11.32 6.87
CA ILE A 45 -20.90 -11.59 8.27
C ILE A 45 -21.43 -10.35 8.95
N THR A 46 -22.53 -10.49 9.66
CA THR A 46 -23.02 -9.43 10.53
C THR A 46 -22.48 -9.66 11.93
N HIS A 47 -21.67 -8.74 12.40
CA HIS A 47 -21.16 -8.76 13.76
C HIS A 47 -21.37 -7.39 14.41
N GLN A 48 -22.01 -7.36 15.58
CA GLN A 48 -22.46 -6.12 16.21
C GLN A 48 -23.34 -5.29 15.24
N ASP A 49 -23.03 -4.01 15.03
CA ASP A 49 -23.79 -3.11 14.14
C ASP A 49 -23.18 -2.98 12.73
N ALA A 50 -22.18 -3.79 12.40
CA ALA A 50 -21.45 -3.77 11.15
C ALA A 50 -21.66 -5.03 10.31
N VAL A 51 -21.52 -4.90 9.00
CA VAL A 51 -21.47 -6.01 8.03
C VAL A 51 -20.07 -6.08 7.42
N TYR A 52 -19.41 -7.20 7.63
CA TYR A 52 -18.10 -7.48 7.04
C TYR A 52 -18.28 -8.30 5.78
N MET A 53 -17.77 -7.80 4.67
CA MET A 53 -17.95 -8.35 3.34
C MET A 53 -16.60 -8.82 2.79
N ASP A 54 -16.47 -10.13 2.56
CA ASP A 54 -15.30 -10.76 1.93
C ASP A 54 -15.60 -11.13 0.49
N THR A 55 -14.69 -10.80 -0.42
CA THR A 55 -14.84 -11.03 -1.85
C THR A 55 -13.72 -11.90 -2.39
N PRO A 56 -13.99 -12.74 -3.41
CA PRO A 56 -12.94 -13.42 -4.14
C PRO A 56 -12.09 -12.41 -4.93
N GLY A 57 -10.84 -12.78 -5.23
CA GLY A 57 -9.92 -11.91 -5.94
C GLY A 57 -10.07 -11.97 -7.45
N LEU A 58 -9.98 -10.82 -8.13
CA LEU A 58 -10.09 -10.72 -9.60
C LEU A 58 -8.95 -11.43 -10.34
N ALA A 59 -7.76 -11.52 -9.78
CA ALA A 59 -6.62 -12.20 -10.39
C ALA A 59 -6.70 -13.74 -10.37
N ASP A 60 -7.75 -14.31 -9.79
CA ASP A 60 -7.98 -15.75 -9.87
C ASP A 60 -8.60 -16.14 -11.21
N ARG A 61 -7.75 -16.58 -12.14
CA ARG A 61 -8.14 -16.91 -13.52
C ARG A 61 -9.23 -17.96 -13.64
N GLN A 62 -9.44 -18.81 -12.63
CA GLN A 62 -10.45 -19.87 -12.65
C GLN A 62 -11.84 -19.36 -12.30
N ILE A 63 -11.93 -18.28 -11.52
CA ILE A 63 -13.20 -17.72 -11.02
C ILE A 63 -13.34 -16.22 -11.31
N GLU A 64 -12.56 -15.68 -12.23
CA GLU A 64 -12.48 -14.24 -12.53
C GLU A 64 -13.86 -13.59 -12.73
N ARG A 65 -14.73 -14.22 -13.54
CA ARG A 65 -16.10 -13.72 -13.75
C ARG A 65 -16.93 -13.76 -12.47
N ARG A 66 -16.82 -14.84 -11.69
CA ARG A 66 -17.54 -14.94 -10.40
C ARG A 66 -17.02 -13.90 -9.39
N ALA A 67 -15.73 -13.63 -9.41
CA ALA A 67 -15.13 -12.58 -8.57
C ALA A 67 -15.66 -11.20 -8.94
N ALA A 68 -15.74 -10.87 -10.24
CA ALA A 68 -16.32 -9.63 -10.73
C ALA A 68 -17.79 -9.47 -10.30
N ASP A 69 -18.60 -10.50 -10.48
CA ASP A 69 -20.01 -10.53 -10.09
C ASP A 69 -20.16 -10.39 -8.55
N ALA A 70 -19.29 -11.04 -7.79
CA ALA A 70 -19.29 -11.01 -6.34
C ALA A 70 -18.96 -9.60 -5.80
N ILE A 71 -17.93 -8.94 -6.35
CA ILE A 71 -17.56 -7.57 -5.98
C ILE A 71 -18.69 -6.59 -6.38
N THR A 72 -19.23 -6.72 -7.58
CA THR A 72 -20.36 -5.91 -8.04
C THR A 72 -21.57 -6.07 -7.09
N THR A 73 -21.87 -7.30 -6.68
CA THR A 73 -22.96 -7.59 -5.73
C THR A 73 -22.69 -6.97 -4.37
N ALA A 74 -21.46 -7.04 -3.88
CA ALA A 74 -21.07 -6.42 -2.62
C ALA A 74 -21.23 -4.90 -2.64
N LEU A 75 -20.80 -4.25 -3.72
CA LEU A 75 -20.90 -2.79 -3.91
C LEU A 75 -22.35 -2.29 -4.04
N ARG A 76 -23.28 -3.15 -4.47
CA ARG A 76 -24.71 -2.82 -4.61
C ARG A 76 -25.54 -3.03 -3.34
N GLN A 77 -24.91 -3.38 -2.22
CA GLN A 77 -25.62 -3.43 -0.95
C GLN A 77 -25.96 -2.01 -0.46
N THR A 78 -27.00 -1.90 0.37
CA THR A 78 -27.39 -0.60 0.96
C THR A 78 -26.60 -0.33 2.24
N GLY A 79 -26.23 0.91 2.48
CA GLY A 79 -25.57 1.34 3.71
C GLY A 79 -24.41 2.30 3.47
N SER A 80 -23.68 2.58 4.52
CA SER A 80 -22.41 3.29 4.46
C SER A 80 -21.29 2.29 4.26
N TYR A 81 -20.32 2.59 3.41
CA TYR A 81 -19.18 1.70 3.12
C TYR A 81 -17.89 2.26 3.68
N LYS A 82 -17.08 1.38 4.24
CA LYS A 82 -15.64 1.51 4.34
C LYS A 82 -15.03 0.52 3.35
N ILE A 83 -14.43 1.03 2.28
CA ILE A 83 -13.85 0.22 1.21
C ILE A 83 -12.36 0.04 1.47
N PHE A 84 -11.92 -1.22 1.61
CA PHE A 84 -10.54 -1.59 1.88
C PHE A 84 -9.98 -2.43 0.73
N PHE A 85 -8.92 -1.94 0.12
CA PHE A 85 -8.11 -2.73 -0.80
C PHE A 85 -6.95 -3.37 -0.05
N ILE A 86 -6.96 -4.70 0.00
CA ILE A 86 -5.93 -5.48 0.71
C ILE A 86 -4.86 -5.91 -0.28
N VAL A 87 -3.66 -5.41 -0.06
CA VAL A 87 -2.48 -5.63 -0.89
C VAL A 87 -1.44 -6.41 -0.10
N ARG A 88 -0.73 -7.32 -0.73
CA ARG A 88 0.40 -8.03 -0.13
C ARG A 88 1.67 -7.78 -0.95
N LEU A 89 2.75 -7.39 -0.27
CA LEU A 89 4.03 -7.19 -0.94
C LEU A 89 4.64 -8.54 -1.35
N GLN A 90 4.97 -8.67 -2.63
CA GLN A 90 5.78 -9.78 -3.13
C GLN A 90 7.21 -9.26 -3.37
N TYR A 91 8.17 -9.86 -2.68
CA TYR A 91 9.57 -9.41 -2.72
C TYR A 91 9.75 -7.91 -2.40
N GLY A 92 8.88 -7.36 -1.55
CA GLY A 92 8.90 -5.94 -1.17
C GLY A 92 8.26 -4.99 -2.17
N ARG A 93 7.48 -5.48 -3.13
CA ARG A 93 6.82 -4.69 -4.17
C ARG A 93 5.33 -5.00 -4.24
N VAL A 94 4.55 -3.99 -4.58
CA VAL A 94 3.14 -4.14 -4.96
C VAL A 94 3.09 -4.78 -6.35
N GLN A 95 2.12 -5.65 -6.58
CA GLN A 95 1.94 -6.31 -7.86
C GLN A 95 1.03 -5.47 -8.78
N SER A 96 1.26 -5.57 -10.09
CA SER A 96 0.41 -4.91 -11.10
C SER A 96 -1.05 -5.34 -10.99
N GLU A 97 -1.29 -6.60 -10.64
CA GLU A 97 -2.62 -7.17 -10.44
C GLU A 97 -3.37 -6.53 -9.25
N ASP A 98 -2.65 -6.12 -8.20
CA ASP A 98 -3.26 -5.43 -7.05
C ASP A 98 -3.70 -4.02 -7.45
N LEU A 99 -2.85 -3.28 -8.18
CA LEU A 99 -3.17 -1.96 -8.70
C LEU A 99 -4.31 -2.01 -9.71
N ALA A 100 -4.27 -2.98 -10.64
CA ALA A 100 -5.34 -3.19 -11.62
C ALA A 100 -6.68 -3.52 -10.94
N THR A 101 -6.67 -4.27 -9.84
CA THR A 101 -7.87 -4.54 -9.05
C THR A 101 -8.47 -3.24 -8.49
N ILE A 102 -7.64 -2.36 -7.94
CA ILE A 102 -8.09 -1.06 -7.42
C ILE A 102 -8.73 -0.23 -8.55
N GLU A 103 -8.01 -0.04 -9.67
CA GLU A 103 -8.50 0.75 -10.81
C GLU A 103 -9.82 0.17 -11.35
N THR A 104 -9.87 -1.15 -11.62
CA THR A 104 -11.05 -1.79 -12.19
C THR A 104 -12.29 -1.65 -11.30
N VAL A 105 -12.10 -1.76 -9.99
CA VAL A 105 -13.21 -1.62 -9.04
C VAL A 105 -13.67 -0.17 -8.93
N LEU A 106 -12.74 0.78 -8.84
CA LEU A 106 -13.09 2.20 -8.76
C LEU A 106 -13.77 2.68 -10.04
N ASP A 107 -13.32 2.24 -11.22
CA ASP A 107 -13.92 2.57 -12.51
C ASP A 107 -15.33 1.98 -12.68
N SER A 108 -15.66 0.92 -11.94
CA SER A 108 -17.02 0.35 -11.95
C SER A 108 -18.04 1.18 -11.16
N ILE A 109 -17.61 2.23 -10.46
CA ILE A 109 -18.47 3.08 -9.65
C ILE A 109 -18.53 4.46 -10.30
N ASP A 110 -19.70 4.83 -10.86
CA ASP A 110 -19.95 6.15 -11.48
C ASP A 110 -20.03 7.26 -10.42
N MET A 111 -18.92 7.48 -9.72
CA MET A 111 -18.76 8.55 -8.73
C MET A 111 -17.36 9.13 -8.82
N LYS A 112 -17.25 10.44 -8.59
CA LYS A 112 -15.95 11.11 -8.48
C LYS A 112 -15.41 10.99 -7.06
N ASP A 113 -14.08 10.85 -6.95
CA ASP A 113 -13.34 10.94 -5.68
C ASP A 113 -13.90 10.02 -4.59
N ILE A 114 -14.13 8.75 -4.93
CA ILE A 114 -14.59 7.74 -3.96
C ILE A 114 -13.50 7.55 -2.91
N PRO A 115 -13.78 7.83 -1.63
CA PRO A 115 -12.81 7.59 -0.58
C PRO A 115 -12.69 6.09 -0.28
N PHE A 116 -11.45 5.61 -0.21
CA PHE A 116 -11.11 4.23 0.10
C PHE A 116 -9.80 4.15 0.88
N ALA A 117 -9.54 3.03 1.49
CA ALA A 117 -8.31 2.75 2.22
C ALA A 117 -7.52 1.60 1.58
N ILE A 118 -6.20 1.67 1.69
CA ILE A 118 -5.29 0.58 1.30
C ILE A 118 -4.70 -0.04 2.58
N VAL A 119 -4.76 -1.35 2.66
CA VAL A 119 -4.15 -2.12 3.74
C VAL A 119 -3.03 -2.98 3.14
N ILE A 120 -1.79 -2.65 3.46
CA ILE A 120 -0.63 -3.42 3.03
C ILE A 120 -0.36 -4.49 4.09
N ASN A 121 -0.71 -5.72 3.76
CA ASN A 121 -0.67 -6.85 4.69
C ASN A 121 0.64 -7.64 4.61
N ASN A 122 0.98 -8.30 5.71
CA ASN A 122 2.14 -9.19 5.84
C ASN A 122 3.48 -8.50 5.54
N VAL A 123 3.67 -7.32 6.11
CA VAL A 123 4.89 -6.53 5.95
C VAL A 123 5.97 -7.06 6.89
N LYS A 124 7.12 -7.46 6.35
CA LYS A 124 8.24 -7.95 7.16
C LYS A 124 8.77 -6.85 8.09
N SER A 125 9.17 -7.21 9.31
CA SER A 125 9.58 -6.27 10.37
C SER A 125 10.61 -5.21 9.90
N ARG A 126 11.58 -5.60 9.08
CA ARG A 126 12.57 -4.67 8.52
C ARG A 126 11.95 -3.64 7.56
N GLN A 127 10.95 -4.05 6.78
CA GLN A 127 10.24 -3.17 5.84
C GLN A 127 9.24 -2.30 6.58
N TYR A 128 8.57 -2.86 7.60
CA TYR A 128 7.60 -2.15 8.43
C TYR A 128 8.19 -0.90 9.05
N ALA A 129 9.35 -0.99 9.71
CA ALA A 129 10.03 0.17 10.28
C ALA A 129 10.32 1.26 9.24
N ALA A 130 10.87 0.87 8.06
CA ALA A 130 11.16 1.81 6.99
C ALA A 130 9.90 2.44 6.37
N MET A 131 8.78 1.69 6.32
CA MET A 131 7.51 2.18 5.81
C MET A 131 6.81 3.12 6.78
N MET A 132 6.89 2.86 8.08
CA MET A 132 6.36 3.77 9.11
C MET A 132 7.12 5.10 9.17
N GLU A 133 8.43 5.10 8.88
CA GLU A 133 9.22 6.34 8.81
C GLU A 133 8.97 7.16 7.54
N ARG A 134 8.62 6.49 6.42
CA ARG A 134 8.49 7.10 5.10
C ARG A 134 7.07 7.04 4.54
N GLY A 135 6.11 6.66 5.33
CA GLY A 135 4.71 6.29 5.06
C GLY A 135 4.09 6.80 3.76
N GLU A 136 4.03 8.10 3.58
CA GLU A 136 3.40 8.71 2.41
C GLU A 136 4.26 8.65 1.14
N GLU A 137 5.60 8.62 1.26
CA GLU A 137 6.51 8.57 0.10
C GLU A 137 6.57 7.19 -0.55
N PHE A 138 6.15 6.14 0.17
CA PHE A 138 6.27 4.76 -0.30
C PHE A 138 5.15 4.35 -1.26
N PHE A 139 4.02 5.02 -1.20
CA PHE A 139 2.82 4.69 -1.96
C PHE A 139 2.08 5.98 -2.36
N GLU A 140 2.58 6.66 -3.39
CA GLU A 140 1.82 7.74 -4.06
C GLU A 140 0.63 7.14 -4.80
N TYR A 141 -0.38 6.67 -4.06
CA TYR A 141 -1.61 6.24 -4.67
C TYR A 141 -2.75 7.21 -4.30
N LYS A 142 -3.80 7.21 -5.07
CA LYS A 142 -4.95 8.16 -5.04
C LYS A 142 -5.66 8.30 -3.68
N THR A 143 -5.10 7.84 -2.57
CA THR A 143 -5.67 7.94 -1.24
C THR A 143 -4.61 8.21 -0.16
N PRO A 144 -4.90 9.11 0.80
CA PRO A 144 -4.04 9.29 1.97
C PRO A 144 -4.29 8.22 3.06
N TYR A 145 -5.30 7.36 2.90
CA TYR A 145 -5.69 6.38 3.91
C TYR A 145 -4.97 5.05 3.67
N ILE A 146 -3.78 4.92 4.23
CA ILE A 146 -2.94 3.71 4.09
C ILE A 146 -2.52 3.22 5.46
N THR A 147 -2.64 1.91 5.70
CA THR A 147 -2.10 1.25 6.89
C THR A 147 -1.28 0.01 6.53
N PHE A 148 -0.42 -0.40 7.44
CA PHE A 148 0.49 -1.52 7.28
C PHE A 148 0.22 -2.55 8.36
N ILE A 149 0.06 -3.82 8.00
CA ILE A 149 -0.05 -4.91 8.96
C ILE A 149 1.28 -5.68 8.94
N PRO A 150 2.01 -5.76 10.07
CA PRO A 150 3.23 -6.54 10.13
C PRO A 150 2.95 -8.03 9.94
N THR A 151 3.98 -8.80 9.58
CA THR A 151 3.89 -10.25 9.58
C THR A 151 3.58 -10.74 11.00
N LEU A 152 2.46 -11.45 11.14
CA LEU A 152 1.97 -12.02 12.38
C LEU A 152 2.21 -13.52 12.31
N GLU A 153 3.35 -13.99 12.84
CA GLU A 153 3.84 -15.37 12.68
C GLU A 153 2.82 -16.42 13.13
N CYS A 154 2.06 -16.13 14.18
CA CYS A 154 1.02 -17.04 14.67
C CYS A 154 -0.10 -17.33 13.65
N LEU A 155 -0.35 -16.43 12.69
CA LEU A 155 -1.33 -16.65 11.61
C LEU A 155 -0.78 -17.51 10.48
N ASP A 156 0.55 -17.60 10.36
CA ASP A 156 1.22 -18.44 9.33
C ASP A 156 1.39 -19.90 9.81
N GLU A 157 1.28 -20.16 11.14
CA GLU A 157 1.50 -21.50 11.70
C GLU A 157 0.31 -22.45 11.53
N LYS A 158 -0.91 -21.92 11.54
CA LYS A 158 -2.13 -22.72 11.47
C LYS A 158 -3.22 -22.01 10.69
N ASP A 159 -3.94 -22.78 9.88
CA ASP A 159 -5.15 -22.29 9.19
C ASP A 159 -6.25 -21.92 10.19
N ASN A 160 -7.13 -21.03 9.77
CA ASN A 160 -8.33 -20.63 10.51
C ASN A 160 -8.08 -20.00 11.88
N GLN A 161 -6.91 -19.40 12.09
CA GLN A 161 -6.65 -18.65 13.32
C GLN A 161 -7.14 -17.21 13.21
N CYS A 162 -7.61 -16.67 14.32
CA CYS A 162 -7.82 -15.24 14.53
C CYS A 162 -7.05 -14.79 15.77
N ILE A 163 -6.53 -13.58 15.75
CA ILE A 163 -5.81 -12.94 16.84
C ILE A 163 -6.29 -11.51 17.00
N GLU A 164 -5.99 -10.91 18.13
CA GLU A 164 -6.14 -9.48 18.30
C GLU A 164 -5.18 -8.75 17.35
N LEU A 165 -5.71 -7.84 16.54
CA LEU A 165 -4.89 -7.00 15.67
C LEU A 165 -4.11 -5.99 16.51
N PRO A 166 -2.96 -5.50 16.01
CA PRO A 166 -2.30 -4.34 16.61
C PRO A 166 -3.29 -3.17 16.76
N THR A 167 -3.24 -2.50 17.90
CA THR A 167 -4.23 -1.46 18.28
C THR A 167 -4.32 -0.33 17.25
N ASP A 168 -3.20 0.08 16.66
CA ASP A 168 -3.12 1.09 15.60
C ASP A 168 -3.84 0.62 14.34
N VAL A 169 -3.66 -0.63 13.94
CA VAL A 169 -4.34 -1.25 12.79
C VAL A 169 -5.86 -1.32 13.04
N GLU A 170 -6.28 -1.80 14.20
CA GLU A 170 -7.69 -1.89 14.54
C GLU A 170 -8.35 -0.49 14.60
N THR A 171 -7.68 0.49 15.19
CA THR A 171 -8.11 1.89 15.24
C THR A 171 -8.27 2.46 13.84
N PHE A 172 -7.30 2.25 12.97
CA PHE A 172 -7.38 2.68 11.58
C PHE A 172 -8.60 2.08 10.87
N LEU A 173 -8.76 0.76 10.93
CA LEU A 173 -9.85 0.07 10.22
C LEU A 173 -11.23 0.48 10.73
N ARG A 174 -11.39 0.63 12.05
CA ARG A 174 -12.69 0.94 12.64
C ARG A 174 -13.03 2.42 12.63
N LEU A 175 -12.06 3.31 12.88
CA LEU A 175 -12.32 4.71 13.16
C LEU A 175 -11.77 5.67 12.09
N GLU A 176 -10.55 5.46 11.60
CA GLU A 176 -9.87 6.44 10.74
C GLU A 176 -10.16 6.24 9.25
N ALA A 177 -10.40 4.99 8.82
CA ALA A 177 -10.72 4.68 7.43
C ALA A 177 -11.99 5.44 7.00
N PRO A 178 -11.97 6.03 5.79
CA PRO A 178 -13.06 6.88 5.32
C PRO A 178 -14.33 6.07 5.06
N SER A 179 -15.48 6.73 5.20
CA SER A 179 -16.78 6.16 4.89
C SER A 179 -17.42 6.88 3.71
N THR A 180 -18.15 6.14 2.89
CA THR A 180 -18.91 6.67 1.75
C THR A 180 -20.23 5.93 1.59
N VAL A 181 -21.17 6.56 0.87
CA VAL A 181 -22.41 5.90 0.44
C VAL A 181 -22.31 5.69 -1.06
N VAL A 182 -22.41 4.45 -1.48
CA VAL A 182 -22.42 4.08 -2.90
C VAL A 182 -23.84 3.72 -3.29
N PRO A 183 -24.52 4.55 -4.11
CA PRO A 183 -25.86 4.20 -4.61
C PRO A 183 -25.76 2.98 -5.54
N PRO A 184 -26.58 1.94 -5.35
CA PRO A 184 -26.52 0.71 -6.17
C PRO A 184 -26.66 0.96 -7.67
N GLU A 185 -27.42 1.98 -8.06
CA GLU A 185 -27.61 2.40 -9.45
C GLU A 185 -26.39 3.04 -10.10
N ARG A 186 -25.41 3.42 -9.31
CA ARG A 186 -24.11 3.96 -9.79
C ARG A 186 -23.00 2.92 -9.84
N VAL A 187 -23.33 1.66 -9.64
CA VAL A 187 -22.37 0.56 -9.72
C VAL A 187 -22.61 -0.20 -11.00
N ASP A 188 -21.68 -0.08 -11.93
CA ASP A 188 -21.66 -0.85 -13.16
C ASP A 188 -21.10 -2.27 -12.93
N ASN A 189 -21.36 -3.17 -13.87
CA ASN A 189 -20.75 -4.49 -13.84
C ASN A 189 -19.25 -4.37 -14.16
N ILE A 190 -18.43 -4.97 -13.34
CA ILE A 190 -16.98 -5.02 -13.55
C ILE A 190 -16.67 -5.69 -14.89
N GLN A 191 -15.91 -5.02 -15.74
CA GLN A 191 -15.51 -5.49 -17.05
C GLN A 191 -14.13 -6.16 -17.00
N LEU A 192 -14.07 -7.48 -17.20
CA LEU A 192 -12.81 -8.22 -17.14
C LEU A 192 -11.80 -7.82 -18.21
N GLY A 193 -12.28 -7.30 -19.34
CA GLY A 193 -11.42 -6.72 -20.38
C GLY A 193 -10.61 -5.53 -19.88
N ASP A 194 -11.20 -4.72 -19.02
CA ASP A 194 -10.53 -3.56 -18.41
C ASP A 194 -9.48 -4.00 -17.40
N PHE A 195 -9.80 -4.97 -16.54
CA PHE A 195 -8.82 -5.56 -15.61
C PHE A 195 -7.58 -6.08 -16.33
N LYS A 196 -7.77 -6.81 -17.43
CA LYS A 196 -6.66 -7.33 -18.22
C LYS A 196 -5.84 -6.21 -18.85
N ARG A 197 -6.51 -5.22 -19.45
CA ARG A 197 -5.84 -4.04 -20.03
C ARG A 197 -5.02 -3.29 -18.99
N PHE A 198 -5.60 -2.94 -17.85
CA PHE A 198 -4.88 -2.26 -16.76
C PHE A 198 -3.70 -3.08 -16.25
N THR A 199 -3.85 -4.40 -16.11
CA THR A 199 -2.76 -5.26 -15.69
C THR A 199 -1.59 -5.25 -16.67
N ASP A 200 -1.88 -5.32 -17.96
CA ASP A 200 -0.86 -5.34 -19.02
C ASP A 200 -0.18 -3.95 -19.13
N ASP A 201 -0.93 -2.86 -19.11
CA ASP A 201 -0.42 -1.47 -19.13
C ASP A 201 0.48 -1.18 -17.91
N LEU A 202 0.03 -1.57 -16.71
CA LEU A 202 0.81 -1.39 -15.47
C LEU A 202 2.07 -2.26 -15.45
N ARG A 203 2.01 -3.46 -16.01
CA ARG A 203 3.19 -4.34 -16.12
C ARG A 203 4.23 -3.74 -17.06
N GLU A 204 3.82 -3.18 -18.18
CA GLU A 204 4.69 -2.48 -19.13
C GLU A 204 5.35 -1.26 -18.43
N GLN A 205 4.58 -0.39 -17.78
CA GLN A 205 5.10 0.76 -17.04
C GLN A 205 6.10 0.36 -15.95
N LEU A 206 5.79 -0.70 -15.17
CA LEU A 206 6.71 -1.20 -14.15
C LEU A 206 8.00 -1.75 -14.76
N GLN A 207 7.93 -2.41 -15.91
CA GLN A 207 9.11 -2.91 -16.62
C GLN A 207 9.97 -1.77 -17.14
N ASP A 208 9.38 -0.72 -17.67
CA ASP A 208 10.10 0.46 -18.16
C ASP A 208 10.81 1.19 -17.02
N LEU A 209 10.10 1.41 -15.89
CA LEU A 209 10.71 1.99 -14.69
C LEU A 209 11.87 1.14 -14.13
N GLN A 210 11.78 -0.18 -14.23
CA GLN A 210 12.88 -1.06 -13.83
C GLN A 210 14.08 -0.93 -14.76
N ASN A 211 13.85 -0.84 -16.07
CA ASN A 211 14.89 -0.66 -17.08
C ASN A 211 15.60 0.69 -16.88
N ASP A 212 14.84 1.77 -16.67
CA ASP A 212 15.38 3.11 -16.41
C ASP A 212 16.23 3.14 -15.12
N ASN A 213 15.73 2.51 -14.04
CA ASN A 213 16.49 2.39 -12.79
C ASN A 213 17.80 1.60 -12.98
N ALA A 214 17.78 0.53 -13.79
CA ALA A 214 18.98 -0.25 -14.08
C ALA A 214 19.99 0.58 -14.89
N ALA A 215 19.52 1.33 -15.90
CA ALA A 215 20.35 2.22 -16.70
C ALA A 215 20.97 3.35 -15.86
N LEU A 216 20.18 3.98 -14.98
CA LEU A 216 20.67 5.00 -14.05
C LEU A 216 21.74 4.46 -13.08
N ARG A 217 21.54 3.25 -12.54
CA ARG A 217 22.55 2.59 -11.69
C ARG A 217 23.84 2.34 -12.44
N GLN A 218 23.76 1.86 -13.67
CA GLN A 218 24.93 1.63 -14.50
C GLN A 218 25.68 2.95 -14.80
N GLN A 219 24.96 4.02 -15.13
CA GLN A 219 25.56 5.34 -15.33
C GLN A 219 26.24 5.86 -14.05
N MET A 220 25.60 5.69 -12.88
CA MET A 220 26.19 6.03 -11.60
C MET A 220 27.49 5.25 -11.34
N GLU A 221 27.48 3.93 -11.59
CA GLU A 221 28.69 3.11 -11.44
C GLU A 221 29.81 3.53 -12.37
N GLU A 222 29.50 3.88 -13.62
CA GLU A 222 30.48 4.42 -14.58
C GLU A 222 31.05 5.77 -14.13
N LEU A 223 30.20 6.66 -13.59
CA LEU A 223 30.65 7.94 -13.04
C LEU A 223 31.56 7.75 -11.82
N LEU A 224 31.22 6.82 -10.93
CA LEU A 224 32.03 6.50 -9.75
C LEU A 224 33.39 5.88 -10.09
N LYS A 225 33.51 5.21 -11.24
CA LYS A 225 34.80 4.69 -11.75
C LYS A 225 35.74 5.76 -12.32
N LYS A 226 35.20 6.99 -12.57
CA LYS A 226 36.05 8.09 -13.10
C LYS A 226 36.81 8.76 -11.95
N PRO A 227 38.17 8.72 -11.95
CA PRO A 227 38.98 9.23 -10.85
C PRO A 227 38.72 10.70 -10.52
N ARG A 228 38.49 11.52 -11.54
CA ARG A 228 38.13 12.95 -11.38
C ARG A 228 36.80 13.18 -10.63
N PHE A 229 35.82 12.28 -10.82
CA PHE A 229 34.52 12.43 -10.16
C PHE A 229 34.62 12.10 -8.66
N VAL A 230 35.37 11.04 -8.31
CA VAL A 230 35.63 10.67 -6.92
C VAL A 230 36.41 11.77 -6.21
N ASP A 231 37.45 12.35 -6.86
CA ASP A 231 38.22 13.46 -6.29
C ASP A 231 37.36 14.71 -6.04
N VAL A 232 36.45 15.04 -6.94
CA VAL A 232 35.54 16.16 -6.77
C VAL A 232 34.55 15.86 -5.64
N LEU A 233 34.00 14.66 -5.57
CA LEU A 233 33.06 14.25 -4.52
C LEU A 233 33.73 14.27 -3.14
N VAL A 234 34.95 13.78 -3.01
CA VAL A 234 35.74 13.82 -1.78
C VAL A 234 36.06 15.26 -1.37
N LYS A 235 36.38 16.13 -2.32
CA LYS A 235 36.62 17.57 -2.04
C LYS A 235 35.31 18.26 -1.58
N VAL A 236 34.20 18.02 -2.26
CA VAL A 236 32.89 18.58 -1.89
C VAL A 236 32.45 18.11 -0.51
N VAL A 237 32.55 16.82 -0.21
CA VAL A 237 32.25 16.27 1.12
C VAL A 237 33.21 16.82 2.17
N GLY A 238 34.49 16.92 1.88
CA GLY A 238 35.53 17.48 2.79
C GLY A 238 35.26 18.96 3.11
N VAL A 239 34.90 19.76 2.10
CA VAL A 239 34.51 21.17 2.28
C VAL A 239 33.22 21.29 3.08
N ALA A 240 32.20 20.47 2.78
CA ALA A 240 30.95 20.45 3.53
C ALA A 240 31.17 20.06 4.99
N GLN A 241 31.97 19.04 5.28
CA GLN A 241 32.33 18.68 6.66
C GLN A 241 33.08 19.81 7.39
N SER A 242 34.04 20.45 6.73
CA SER A 242 34.79 21.56 7.31
C SER A 242 33.90 22.78 7.58
N ALA A 243 32.96 23.08 6.70
CA ALA A 243 31.96 24.14 6.87
C ALA A 243 31.02 23.84 8.04
N VAL A 244 30.51 22.62 8.13
CA VAL A 244 29.63 22.17 9.23
C VAL A 244 30.38 22.26 10.57
N ILE A 245 31.61 21.80 10.66
CA ILE A 245 32.42 21.86 11.88
C ILE A 245 32.69 23.32 12.27
N LYS A 246 32.90 24.21 11.30
CA LYS A 246 33.09 25.63 11.56
C LYS A 246 31.84 26.31 12.08
N ILE A 247 30.67 26.00 11.51
CA ILE A 247 29.36 26.50 11.97
C ILE A 247 29.03 25.99 13.38
N LEU A 248 29.25 24.69 13.65
CA LEU A 248 29.04 24.10 14.98
C LEU A 248 29.93 24.72 16.07
N LYS A 249 31.09 25.25 15.71
CA LYS A 249 31.99 25.92 16.65
C LYS A 249 31.67 27.41 16.89
N THR A 250 30.98 28.05 15.94
CA THR A 250 30.71 29.50 16.02
C THR A 250 29.29 29.86 16.47
N GLU A 251 28.35 28.91 16.39
CA GLU A 251 26.93 29.16 16.70
C GLU A 251 26.38 28.10 17.68
N PRO A 252 26.36 28.35 18.99
CA PRO A 252 25.87 27.40 20.01
C PRO A 252 24.38 27.02 19.88
N GLY A 253 23.56 27.79 19.15
CA GLY A 253 22.14 27.53 18.90
C GLY A 253 21.83 26.63 17.70
N PHE A 254 22.87 26.12 17.02
CA PHE A 254 22.68 25.31 15.78
C PHE A 254 22.10 23.91 16.05
N ILE A 255 22.28 23.38 17.26
CA ILE A 255 21.72 22.06 17.66
C ILE A 255 20.20 22.09 17.65
N ASP A 256 19.57 23.22 18.01
CA ASP A 256 18.11 23.38 17.97
C ASP A 256 17.56 23.50 16.54
N LEU A 257 18.37 23.93 15.60
CA LEU A 257 18.01 24.07 14.18
C LEU A 257 18.00 22.73 13.45
N VAL A 258 18.84 21.79 13.88
CA VAL A 258 18.93 20.43 13.30
C VAL A 258 17.71 19.59 13.67
N SER A 259 17.10 19.86 14.82
CA SER A 259 15.87 19.19 15.28
C SER A 259 14.59 19.68 14.59
N SER A 260 14.63 20.79 13.85
CA SER A 260 13.45 21.43 13.24
C SER A 260 13.14 21.02 11.79
N GLY A 261 13.85 20.06 11.22
CA GLY A 261 13.53 19.49 9.87
C GLY A 261 13.95 20.35 8.65
N ASP A 262 14.33 21.62 8.83
CA ASP A 262 14.68 22.55 7.74
C ASP A 262 16.16 22.49 7.31
N TYR A 263 16.84 21.41 7.69
CA TYR A 263 18.28 21.23 7.47
C TYR A 263 18.63 21.03 5.99
N VAL A 264 17.84 20.25 5.25
CA VAL A 264 18.14 19.89 3.87
C VAL A 264 18.09 21.10 2.93
N GLY A 265 17.12 22.00 3.14
CA GLY A 265 16.99 23.23 2.34
C GLY A 265 18.16 24.19 2.53
N LYS A 266 18.60 24.38 3.78
CA LYS A 266 19.70 25.30 4.13
C LYS A 266 21.08 24.75 3.74
N VAL A 267 21.31 23.45 3.87
CA VAL A 267 22.54 22.79 3.39
C VAL A 267 22.63 22.86 1.86
N SER A 268 21.51 22.64 1.15
CA SER A 268 21.44 22.77 -0.31
C SER A 268 21.71 24.20 -0.78
N ALA A 269 21.24 25.21 -0.06
CA ALA A 269 21.51 26.62 -0.36
C ALA A 269 22.98 26.98 -0.10
N LEU A 270 23.57 26.46 0.98
CA LEU A 270 24.96 26.64 1.31
C LEU A 270 25.90 25.97 0.27
N ILE A 271 25.59 24.76 -0.14
CA ILE A 271 26.34 24.05 -1.20
C ILE A 271 26.26 24.81 -2.52
N ARG A 272 25.09 25.35 -2.91
CA ARG A 272 24.96 26.20 -4.11
C ARG A 272 25.79 27.46 -4.03
N SER A 273 25.92 28.12 -2.88
CA SER A 273 26.73 29.32 -2.68
C SER A 273 28.24 29.05 -2.65
N LEU A 274 28.65 27.81 -2.39
CA LEU A 274 30.07 27.40 -2.37
C LEU A 274 30.56 26.92 -3.74
N VAL A 275 29.64 26.59 -4.66
CA VAL A 275 29.94 26.09 -6.02
C VAL A 275 29.81 27.21 -7.07
N ALA A 276 29.20 28.36 -6.72
CA ALA A 276 29.15 29.58 -7.51
C ALA A 276 30.36 30.48 -7.22
#